data_68dc619c1f76cf6ba90b4f7fcb6e2fb9
#
_entry.id   68dc619c1f76cf6ba90b4f7fcb6e2fb9
#
_cell.length_a   1.000
_cell.length_b   1.000
_cell.length_c   1.000
_cell.angle_alpha   90.00
_cell.angle_beta   90.00
_cell.angle_gamma   90.00
#
_symmetry.space_group_name_H-M   'P 1'
#
loop_
_entity.id
_entity.type
_entity.pdbx_description
1 polymer ?
#
loop_
_entity_poly.entity_id
_entity_poly.type
_entity_poly.pdbx_seq_one_letter_code
_entity_poly.pdbx_strand_id
1 'polypeptide(L)'
;INLKKSDYIEKSDIYTLIGIDIKGYRQFINIYQDRVNNKRFWLDCFETLKARGLQNILFLSVDNNKNMKRTAKIAFPGITFVDSLTDIVPKFCKYTSEKDARKLASKLHSLYTQRTLNECKEELKKFSNIYNNVIQQKLIQKYLNNMDNLYKYSQNIRFLLFKHSANMEFYDKIRLSFNSNSNYISQIEEIYDKLGPVTDYFGFTSFKKREWILILNDIIQIYSNIDFI
;
A
#
# COMPACT_ATOMS: atom_id res chain seq x y z
N ILE A 1 -5.42 -16.93 5.28
CA ILE A 1 -5.31 -18.24 4.61
C ILE A 1 -5.42 -19.35 5.65
N ASN A 2 -6.08 -20.43 5.29
CA ASN A 2 -6.13 -21.64 6.08
C ASN A 2 -5.00 -22.57 5.62
N LEU A 3 -4.14 -22.97 6.55
CA LEU A 3 -3.08 -23.95 6.30
C LEU A 3 -3.54 -25.32 6.77
N LYS A 4 -3.45 -26.32 5.92
CA LYS A 4 -3.69 -27.70 6.29
C LYS A 4 -2.39 -28.31 6.80
N LYS A 5 -2.37 -28.68 8.08
CA LYS A 5 -1.38 -29.60 8.65
C LYS A 5 -2.00 -30.98 8.77
N SER A 6 -1.19 -32.00 8.95
CA SER A 6 -1.65 -33.41 8.94
C SER A 6 -2.94 -33.62 9.73
N ASP A 7 -3.11 -32.97 10.87
CA ASP A 7 -4.20 -33.26 11.82
C ASP A 7 -5.08 -32.04 12.17
N TYR A 8 -4.76 -30.84 11.67
CA TYR A 8 -5.53 -29.62 11.97
C TYR A 8 -5.40 -28.52 10.93
N ILE A 9 -6.35 -27.60 10.95
CA ILE A 9 -6.37 -26.41 10.10
C ILE A 9 -5.92 -25.22 10.93
N GLU A 10 -4.96 -24.48 10.42
CA GLU A 10 -4.42 -23.32 11.06
C GLU A 10 -4.59 -22.07 10.21
N LYS A 11 -5.02 -20.97 10.83
CA LYS A 11 -5.07 -19.66 10.18
C LYS A 11 -3.69 -19.03 10.22
N SER A 12 -3.25 -18.50 9.09
CA SER A 12 -2.03 -17.73 8.97
C SER A 12 -2.26 -16.49 8.09
N ASP A 13 -1.59 -15.41 8.44
CA ASP A 13 -1.56 -14.21 7.62
C ASP A 13 -0.43 -14.30 6.59
N ILE A 14 -0.71 -13.87 5.38
CA ILE A 14 0.28 -13.75 4.31
C ILE A 14 0.49 -12.27 4.02
N TYR A 15 1.75 -11.88 3.99
CA TYR A 15 2.20 -10.52 3.72
C TYR A 15 2.98 -10.51 2.41
N THR A 16 2.48 -9.82 1.41
CA THR A 16 3.15 -9.64 0.13
C THR A 16 3.79 -8.25 0.09
N LEU A 17 5.10 -8.20 -0.13
CA LEU A 17 5.85 -6.98 -0.28
C LEU A 17 6.09 -6.67 -1.75
N ILE A 18 5.65 -5.49 -2.15
CA ILE A 18 5.78 -4.96 -3.49
C ILE A 18 6.43 -3.59 -3.40
N GLY A 19 7.37 -3.30 -4.26
CA GLY A 19 8.04 -2.02 -4.34
C GLY A 19 7.96 -1.39 -5.73
N ILE A 20 8.35 -0.13 -5.80
CA ILE A 20 8.72 0.54 -7.05
C ILE A 20 10.18 0.90 -6.91
N ASP A 21 10.98 0.44 -7.86
CA ASP A 21 12.40 0.74 -7.89
C ASP A 21 12.67 2.16 -8.45
N ILE A 22 13.94 2.57 -8.37
CA ILE A 22 14.36 3.89 -8.84
C ILE A 22 14.14 4.11 -10.35
N LYS A 23 13.96 3.05 -11.13
CA LYS A 23 13.64 3.12 -12.56
C LYS A 23 12.14 3.24 -12.83
N GLY A 24 11.30 3.17 -11.78
CA GLY A 24 9.85 3.24 -11.87
C GLY A 24 9.17 1.89 -12.14
N TYR A 25 9.93 0.81 -12.08
CA TYR A 25 9.39 -0.53 -12.30
C TYR A 25 8.83 -1.11 -11.00
N ARG A 26 7.69 -1.77 -11.13
CA ARG A 26 7.10 -2.52 -10.03
C ARG A 26 7.85 -3.81 -9.82
N GLN A 27 8.26 -4.06 -8.58
CA GLN A 27 9.03 -5.23 -8.18
C GLN A 27 8.26 -6.02 -7.12
N PHE A 28 8.22 -7.34 -7.30
CA PHE A 28 7.88 -8.25 -6.22
C PHE A 28 9.12 -8.43 -5.34
N ILE A 29 9.02 -8.01 -4.09
CA ILE A 29 10.16 -8.02 -3.17
C ILE A 29 10.23 -9.33 -2.40
N ASN A 30 9.12 -9.70 -1.75
CA ASN A 30 9.03 -10.96 -1.02
C ASN A 30 7.58 -11.25 -0.60
N ILE A 31 7.39 -12.49 -0.13
CA ILE A 31 6.19 -12.93 0.57
C ILE A 31 6.60 -13.50 1.92
N TYR A 32 5.85 -13.17 2.95
CA TYR A 32 6.07 -13.65 4.30
C TYR A 32 4.78 -14.24 4.84
N GLN A 33 4.93 -15.24 5.68
CA GLN A 33 3.84 -15.89 6.38
C GLN A 33 4.10 -15.84 7.88
N ASP A 34 3.12 -15.38 8.64
CA ASP A 34 3.21 -15.40 10.10
C ASP A 34 1.83 -15.56 10.74
N ARG A 35 1.84 -16.06 11.97
CA ARG A 35 0.65 -16.29 12.81
C ARG A 35 0.46 -15.19 13.84
N VAL A 36 1.56 -14.63 14.32
CA VAL A 36 1.57 -13.81 15.54
C VAL A 36 1.75 -12.34 15.24
N ASN A 37 2.21 -11.96 14.04
CA ASN A 37 2.45 -10.56 13.64
C ASN A 37 3.22 -9.79 14.74
N ASN A 38 4.30 -10.38 15.26
CA ASN A 38 5.08 -9.78 16.33
C ASN A 38 6.26 -8.94 15.80
N LYS A 39 6.93 -8.22 16.71
CA LYS A 39 8.07 -7.36 16.35
C LYS A 39 9.27 -8.15 15.83
N ARG A 40 9.55 -9.32 16.41
CA ARG A 40 10.70 -10.14 16.03
C ARG A 40 10.57 -10.63 14.60
N PHE A 41 9.39 -11.14 14.23
CA PHE A 41 9.09 -11.53 12.86
C PHE A 41 9.40 -10.40 11.86
N TRP A 42 8.90 -9.18 12.11
CA TRP A 42 9.16 -8.06 11.20
C TRP A 42 10.62 -7.62 11.20
N LEU A 43 11.33 -7.73 12.32
CA LEU A 43 12.76 -7.46 12.37
C LEU A 43 13.51 -8.43 11.46
N ASP A 44 13.27 -9.71 11.60
CA ASP A 44 13.90 -10.77 10.78
C ASP A 44 13.58 -10.56 9.28
N CYS A 45 12.34 -10.16 8.95
CA CYS A 45 11.97 -9.82 7.58
C CYS A 45 12.80 -8.66 7.02
N PHE A 46 12.94 -7.56 7.76
CA PHE A 46 13.68 -6.38 7.31
C PHE A 46 15.19 -6.62 7.26
N GLU A 47 15.75 -7.39 8.22
CA GLU A 47 17.16 -7.81 8.18
C GLU A 47 17.44 -8.68 6.94
N THR A 48 16.54 -9.60 6.60
CA THR A 48 16.65 -10.40 5.37
C THR A 48 16.65 -9.51 4.13
N LEU A 49 15.80 -8.48 4.07
CA LEU A 49 15.78 -7.54 2.96
C LEU A 49 17.07 -6.72 2.86
N LYS A 50 17.63 -6.30 3.99
CA LYS A 50 18.93 -5.61 4.03
C LYS A 50 20.05 -6.52 3.54
N ALA A 51 20.08 -7.77 4.00
CA ALA A 51 21.07 -8.76 3.55
C ALA A 51 21.01 -9.01 2.03
N ARG A 52 19.83 -8.84 1.42
CA ARG A 52 19.63 -8.89 -0.05
C ARG A 52 19.98 -7.59 -0.77
N GLY A 53 20.45 -6.56 -0.05
CA GLY A 53 20.91 -5.29 -0.63
C GLY A 53 19.90 -4.15 -0.59
N LEU A 54 18.75 -4.29 0.10
CA LEU A 54 17.81 -3.18 0.26
C LEU A 54 18.36 -2.18 1.29
N GLN A 55 18.90 -1.07 0.82
CA GLN A 55 19.53 -0.08 1.68
C GLN A 55 18.53 0.91 2.28
N ASN A 56 17.58 1.38 1.50
CA ASN A 56 16.64 2.41 1.88
C ASN A 56 15.21 2.09 1.45
N ILE A 57 14.25 2.50 2.28
CA ILE A 57 12.83 2.58 1.93
C ILE A 57 12.40 4.02 2.19
N LEU A 58 12.01 4.75 1.16
CA LEU A 58 11.58 6.14 1.28
C LEU A 58 10.13 6.23 1.79
N PHE A 59 9.24 5.49 1.16
CA PHE A 59 7.83 5.44 1.50
C PHE A 59 7.38 4.02 1.72
N LEU A 60 6.62 3.78 2.79
CA LEU A 60 5.98 2.50 3.06
C LEU A 60 4.48 2.71 3.26
N SER A 61 3.71 2.16 2.33
CA SER A 61 2.25 2.05 2.47
C SER A 61 1.92 0.73 3.14
N VAL A 62 1.34 0.78 4.32
CA VAL A 62 0.97 -0.41 5.09
C VAL A 62 -0.29 -0.13 5.88
N ASP A 63 -1.11 -1.15 5.99
CA ASP A 63 -2.31 -1.14 6.83
C ASP A 63 -1.96 -0.88 8.30
N ASN A 64 -2.94 -0.91 9.17
CA ASN A 64 -2.80 -0.55 10.58
C ASN A 64 -1.94 -1.55 11.41
N ASN A 65 -0.80 -2.00 10.84
CA ASN A 65 0.15 -2.90 11.47
C ASN A 65 1.19 -2.12 12.28
N LYS A 66 0.91 -1.93 13.57
CA LYS A 66 1.78 -1.16 14.46
C LYS A 66 3.16 -1.80 14.66
N ASN A 67 3.24 -3.13 14.70
CA ASN A 67 4.50 -3.84 14.89
C ASN A 67 5.40 -3.67 13.66
N MET A 68 4.85 -3.84 12.46
CA MET A 68 5.55 -3.59 11.22
C MET A 68 6.07 -2.15 11.13
N LYS A 69 5.20 -1.15 11.39
CA LYS A 69 5.59 0.27 11.34
C LYS A 69 6.74 0.58 12.30
N ARG A 70 6.67 0.09 13.55
CA ARG A 70 7.74 0.32 14.55
C ARG A 70 9.06 -0.32 14.13
N THR A 71 9.02 -1.54 13.65
CA THR A 71 10.22 -2.29 13.24
C THR A 71 10.81 -1.72 11.96
N ALA A 72 9.97 -1.34 10.98
CA ALA A 72 10.42 -0.66 9.77
C ALA A 72 11.14 0.66 10.08
N LYS A 73 10.67 1.43 11.07
CA LYS A 73 11.33 2.68 11.48
C LYS A 73 12.71 2.43 12.11
N ILE A 74 12.88 1.32 12.80
CA ILE A 74 14.19 0.91 13.35
C ILE A 74 15.12 0.48 12.22
N ALA A 75 14.65 -0.37 11.31
CA ALA A 75 15.45 -0.90 10.21
C ALA A 75 15.82 0.18 9.18
N PHE A 76 14.91 1.13 8.90
CA PHE A 76 15.05 2.20 7.92
C PHE A 76 14.64 3.54 8.54
N PRO A 77 15.54 4.25 9.23
CA PRO A 77 15.21 5.48 10.00
C PRO A 77 14.59 6.60 9.14
N GLY A 78 14.95 6.68 7.85
CA GLY A 78 14.44 7.67 6.89
C GLY A 78 13.03 7.40 6.38
N ILE A 79 12.42 6.26 6.72
CA ILE A 79 11.13 5.82 6.16
C ILE A 79 9.97 6.77 6.51
N THR A 80 9.16 7.07 5.51
CA THR A 80 7.88 7.77 5.67
C THR A 80 6.72 6.79 5.50
N PHE A 81 5.83 6.77 6.49
CA PHE A 81 4.62 5.94 6.40
C PHE A 81 3.50 6.69 5.71
N VAL A 82 2.86 5.99 4.77
CA VAL A 82 1.69 6.48 4.04
C VAL A 82 0.53 5.53 4.31
N ASP A 83 -0.64 6.07 4.64
CA ASP A 83 -1.83 5.24 4.81
C ASP A 83 -2.30 4.72 3.44
N SER A 84 -2.57 3.42 3.39
CA SER A 84 -3.08 2.79 2.19
C SER A 84 -4.52 3.22 1.92
N LEU A 85 -4.77 3.70 0.70
CA LEU A 85 -6.14 3.96 0.24
C LEU A 85 -6.94 2.68 0.02
N THR A 86 -6.25 1.56 -0.23
CA THR A 86 -6.90 0.26 -0.39
C THR A 86 -7.69 -0.16 0.84
N ASP A 87 -7.34 0.40 2.01
CA ASP A 87 -8.05 0.17 3.27
C ASP A 87 -9.29 1.05 3.45
N ILE A 88 -9.25 2.26 2.94
CA ILE A 88 -10.30 3.26 3.19
C ILE A 88 -11.48 3.05 2.25
N VAL A 89 -11.22 2.84 0.96
CA VAL A 89 -12.28 2.68 -0.04
C VAL A 89 -13.18 1.47 0.24
N PRO A 90 -12.69 0.25 0.50
CA PRO A 90 -13.55 -0.88 0.83
C PRO A 90 -14.34 -0.69 2.12
N LYS A 91 -13.76 -0.04 3.13
CA LYS A 91 -14.48 0.27 4.38
C LYS A 91 -15.62 1.26 4.14
N PHE A 92 -15.41 2.21 3.27
CA PHE A 92 -16.44 3.17 2.86
C PHE A 92 -17.54 2.50 2.03
N CYS A 93 -17.16 1.61 1.10
CA CYS A 93 -18.08 0.89 0.24
C CYS A 93 -19.05 -0.02 0.99
N LYS A 94 -18.66 -0.53 2.17
CA LYS A 94 -19.56 -1.33 3.02
C LYS A 94 -20.83 -0.61 3.45
N TYR A 95 -20.83 0.73 3.40
CA TYR A 95 -21.91 1.59 3.88
C TYR A 95 -22.53 2.45 2.77
N THR A 96 -22.17 2.20 1.50
CA THR A 96 -22.65 2.94 0.33
C THR A 96 -23.08 2.00 -0.78
N SER A 97 -23.92 2.51 -1.69
CA SER A 97 -24.22 1.79 -2.94
C SER A 97 -22.97 1.67 -3.81
N GLU A 98 -22.91 0.67 -4.69
CA GLU A 98 -21.79 0.51 -5.62
C GLU A 98 -21.57 1.76 -6.49
N LYS A 99 -22.65 2.42 -6.90
CA LYS A 99 -22.62 3.68 -7.65
C LYS A 99 -21.94 4.80 -6.87
N ASP A 100 -22.24 4.92 -5.58
CA ASP A 100 -21.64 5.94 -4.73
C ASP A 100 -20.20 5.60 -4.34
N ALA A 101 -19.87 4.32 -4.24
CA ALA A 101 -18.51 3.85 -4.05
C ALA A 101 -17.58 4.26 -5.21
N ARG A 102 -18.05 4.16 -6.46
CA ARG A 102 -17.29 4.62 -7.63
C ARG A 102 -17.09 6.14 -7.62
N LYS A 103 -18.14 6.90 -7.27
CA LYS A 103 -18.04 8.36 -7.11
C LYS A 103 -17.03 8.74 -6.02
N LEU A 104 -17.05 8.00 -4.90
CA LEU A 104 -16.10 8.18 -3.82
C LEU A 104 -14.66 7.94 -4.28
N ALA A 105 -14.40 6.82 -4.95
CA ALA A 105 -13.07 6.52 -5.47
C ALA A 105 -12.56 7.62 -6.40
N SER A 106 -13.40 8.13 -7.30
CA SER A 106 -13.08 9.25 -8.18
C SER A 106 -12.80 10.54 -7.40
N LYS A 107 -13.59 10.84 -6.37
CA LYS A 107 -13.37 12.00 -5.49
C LYS A 107 -12.08 11.90 -4.69
N LEU A 108 -11.79 10.75 -4.12
CA LEU A 108 -10.54 10.50 -3.40
C LEU A 108 -9.33 10.67 -4.32
N HIS A 109 -9.45 10.22 -5.59
CA HIS A 109 -8.43 10.49 -6.61
C HIS A 109 -8.22 12.00 -6.81
N SER A 110 -9.30 12.77 -6.96
CA SER A 110 -9.20 14.21 -7.17
C SER A 110 -8.50 14.93 -6.00
N LEU A 111 -8.62 14.44 -4.77
CA LEU A 111 -7.98 15.03 -3.60
C LEU A 111 -6.45 14.98 -3.65
N TYR A 112 -5.87 13.92 -4.20
CA TYR A 112 -4.41 13.82 -4.37
C TYR A 112 -3.90 14.74 -5.47
N THR A 113 -4.76 15.12 -6.40
CA THR A 113 -4.41 15.97 -7.54
C THR A 113 -4.68 17.45 -7.30
N GLN A 114 -5.36 17.84 -6.20
CA GLN A 114 -5.56 19.24 -5.83
C GLN A 114 -4.20 19.94 -5.62
N ARG A 115 -4.14 21.21 -5.99
CA ARG A 115 -2.89 21.98 -5.89
C ARG A 115 -2.52 22.31 -4.45
N THR A 116 -3.51 22.71 -3.66
CA THR A 116 -3.29 23.16 -2.29
C THR A 116 -4.04 22.30 -1.26
N LEU A 117 -3.51 22.27 -0.03
CA LEU A 117 -4.16 21.62 1.10
C LEU A 117 -5.54 22.21 1.41
N ASN A 118 -5.71 23.53 1.24
CA ASN A 118 -6.97 24.19 1.50
C ASN A 118 -8.06 23.74 0.51
N GLU A 119 -7.75 23.70 -0.79
CA GLU A 119 -8.67 23.15 -1.79
C GLU A 119 -9.06 21.71 -1.47
N CYS A 120 -8.10 20.89 -1.06
CA CYS A 120 -8.36 19.51 -0.65
C CYS A 120 -9.31 19.44 0.56
N LYS A 121 -9.07 20.26 1.59
CA LYS A 121 -9.90 20.31 2.80
C LYS A 121 -11.32 20.79 2.49
N GLU A 122 -11.48 21.75 1.62
CA GLU A 122 -12.80 22.23 1.19
C GLU A 122 -13.58 21.16 0.43
N GLU A 123 -12.93 20.48 -0.50
CA GLU A 123 -13.56 19.36 -1.23
C GLU A 123 -13.96 18.23 -0.30
N LEU A 124 -13.13 17.88 0.68
CA LEU A 124 -13.47 16.87 1.69
C LEU A 124 -14.63 17.30 2.59
N LYS A 125 -14.74 18.57 2.97
CA LYS A 125 -15.89 19.10 3.71
C LYS A 125 -17.18 18.98 2.90
N LYS A 126 -17.16 19.36 1.63
CA LYS A 126 -18.31 19.18 0.71
C LYS A 126 -18.71 17.70 0.65
N PHE A 127 -17.73 16.81 0.61
CA PHE A 127 -17.95 15.38 0.59
C PHE A 127 -18.52 14.84 1.89
N SER A 128 -18.04 15.32 3.06
CA SER A 128 -18.53 14.88 4.37
C SER A 128 -20.01 15.23 4.57
N ASN A 129 -20.48 16.33 4.00
CA ASN A 129 -21.88 16.76 4.09
C ASN A 129 -22.85 15.85 3.33
N ILE A 130 -22.34 15.03 2.40
CA ILE A 130 -23.16 14.08 1.62
C ILE A 130 -23.37 12.77 2.40
N TYR A 131 -22.46 12.45 3.33
CA TYR A 131 -22.46 11.19 4.07
C TYR A 131 -22.69 11.41 5.56
N ASN A 132 -23.91 11.13 6.01
CA ASN A 132 -24.34 11.34 7.39
C ASN A 132 -24.02 10.18 8.35
N ASN A 133 -23.43 9.09 7.85
CA ASN A 133 -23.10 7.94 8.68
C ASN A 133 -21.86 8.23 9.53
N VAL A 134 -21.97 7.98 10.86
CA VAL A 134 -20.88 8.24 11.83
C VAL A 134 -19.56 7.53 11.46
N ILE A 135 -19.64 6.33 10.90
CA ILE A 135 -18.44 5.56 10.50
C ILE A 135 -17.78 6.24 9.30
N GLN A 136 -18.56 6.69 8.32
CA GLN A 136 -18.07 7.40 7.15
C GLN A 136 -17.41 8.73 7.56
N GLN A 137 -18.02 9.47 8.47
CA GLN A 137 -17.44 10.71 9.00
C GLN A 137 -16.12 10.46 9.72
N LYS A 138 -16.01 9.41 10.53
CA LYS A 138 -14.72 9.02 11.17
C LYS A 138 -13.65 8.64 10.15
N LEU A 139 -14.01 7.97 9.07
CA LEU A 139 -13.07 7.64 7.98
C LEU A 139 -12.61 8.90 7.25
N ILE A 140 -13.52 9.83 6.95
CA ILE A 140 -13.20 11.13 6.34
C ILE A 140 -12.27 11.93 7.26
N GLN A 141 -12.59 11.99 8.57
CA GLN A 141 -11.74 12.70 9.54
C GLN A 141 -10.34 12.11 9.64
N LYS A 142 -10.23 10.78 9.66
CA LYS A 142 -8.94 10.11 9.61
C LYS A 142 -8.16 10.46 8.33
N TYR A 143 -8.85 10.55 7.22
CA TYR A 143 -8.27 10.94 5.94
C TYR A 143 -7.78 12.39 5.95
N LEU A 144 -8.58 13.31 6.50
CA LEU A 144 -8.20 14.72 6.67
C LEU A 144 -6.92 14.88 7.50
N ASN A 145 -6.81 14.15 8.60
CA ASN A 145 -5.63 14.21 9.48
C ASN A 145 -4.35 13.74 8.76
N ASN A 146 -4.48 12.85 7.78
CA ASN A 146 -3.35 12.38 7.00
C ASN A 146 -2.97 13.32 5.86
N MET A 147 -3.90 14.16 5.39
CA MET A 147 -3.63 15.11 4.29
C MET A 147 -2.55 16.13 4.65
N ASP A 148 -2.50 16.61 5.88
CA ASP A 148 -1.45 17.53 6.34
C ASP A 148 -0.04 16.95 6.12
N ASN A 149 0.12 15.64 6.29
CA ASN A 149 1.40 14.97 6.06
C ASN A 149 1.67 14.74 4.56
N LEU A 150 0.65 14.43 3.76
CA LEU A 150 0.80 14.20 2.33
C LEU A 150 1.10 15.49 1.57
N TYR A 151 0.52 16.61 1.97
CA TYR A 151 0.72 17.91 1.32
C TYR A 151 2.07 18.57 1.60
N LYS A 152 2.92 17.95 2.40
CA LYS A 152 4.35 18.29 2.50
C LYS A 152 5.11 17.88 1.23
N TYR A 153 4.56 16.97 0.45
CA TYR A 153 5.16 16.47 -0.79
C TYR A 153 4.55 17.15 -2.02
N SER A 154 5.34 17.19 -3.08
CA SER A 154 4.90 17.69 -4.38
C SER A 154 3.70 16.91 -4.93
N GLN A 155 3.01 17.49 -5.89
CA GLN A 155 1.90 16.84 -6.57
C GLN A 155 2.32 15.53 -7.25
N ASN A 156 3.54 15.46 -7.81
CA ASN A 156 4.06 14.27 -8.47
C ASN A 156 4.27 13.12 -7.47
N ILE A 157 4.82 13.41 -6.29
CA ILE A 157 4.99 12.41 -5.23
C ILE A 157 3.62 11.96 -4.69
N ARG A 158 2.68 12.87 -4.46
CA ARG A 158 1.32 12.50 -4.04
C ARG A 158 0.64 11.60 -5.07
N PHE A 159 0.82 11.87 -6.36
CA PHE A 159 0.31 11.04 -7.43
C PHE A 159 0.94 9.63 -7.43
N LEU A 160 2.26 9.52 -7.22
CA LEU A 160 2.93 8.24 -7.04
C LEU A 160 2.32 7.44 -5.90
N LEU A 161 2.20 8.05 -4.72
CA LEU A 161 1.68 7.40 -3.52
C LEU A 161 0.23 6.94 -3.71
N PHE A 162 -0.59 7.76 -4.37
CA PHE A 162 -1.96 7.41 -4.71
C PHE A 162 -2.02 6.22 -5.69
N LYS A 163 -1.31 6.31 -6.81
CA LYS A 163 -1.36 5.32 -7.88
C LYS A 163 -0.85 3.95 -7.41
N HIS A 164 0.12 3.94 -6.51
CA HIS A 164 0.64 2.71 -5.93
C HIS A 164 -0.33 2.10 -4.91
N SER A 165 -0.89 2.91 -4.03
CA SER A 165 -1.83 2.45 -3.00
C SER A 165 -3.21 2.08 -3.54
N ALA A 166 -3.61 2.66 -4.68
CA ALA A 166 -4.91 2.42 -5.31
C ALA A 166 -4.94 1.18 -6.22
N ASN A 167 -3.88 0.39 -6.24
CA ASN A 167 -3.80 -0.76 -7.15
C ASN A 167 -4.61 -1.96 -6.65
N MET A 168 -5.93 -1.76 -6.56
CA MET A 168 -6.90 -2.79 -6.14
C MET A 168 -6.87 -4.02 -7.06
N GLU A 169 -6.64 -3.82 -8.36
CA GLU A 169 -6.61 -4.89 -9.35
C GLU A 169 -5.54 -5.95 -9.04
N PHE A 170 -4.37 -5.51 -8.58
CA PHE A 170 -3.31 -6.41 -8.17
C PHE A 170 -3.70 -7.23 -6.93
N TYR A 171 -4.27 -6.58 -5.90
CA TYR A 171 -4.75 -7.27 -4.70
C TYR A 171 -5.90 -8.23 -4.99
N ASP A 172 -6.80 -7.86 -5.89
CA ASP A 172 -7.90 -8.74 -6.31
C ASP A 172 -7.37 -9.97 -7.04
N LYS A 173 -6.35 -9.84 -7.86
CA LYS A 173 -5.73 -10.99 -8.53
C LYS A 173 -5.00 -11.91 -7.55
N ILE A 174 -4.23 -11.36 -6.62
CA ILE A 174 -3.65 -12.17 -5.53
C ILE A 174 -4.77 -12.90 -4.78
N ARG A 175 -5.82 -12.20 -4.37
CA ARG A 175 -6.94 -12.80 -3.64
C ARG A 175 -7.63 -13.90 -4.44
N LEU A 176 -7.85 -13.69 -5.73
CA LEU A 176 -8.45 -14.69 -6.62
C LEU A 176 -7.55 -15.92 -6.78
N SER A 177 -6.24 -15.75 -6.89
CA SER A 177 -5.29 -16.86 -6.94
C SER A 177 -5.35 -17.75 -5.70
N PHE A 178 -5.64 -17.17 -4.54
CA PHE A 178 -5.80 -17.92 -3.29
C PHE A 178 -7.21 -18.48 -3.06
N ASN A 179 -8.24 -17.92 -3.70
CA ASN A 179 -9.62 -18.38 -3.56
C ASN A 179 -10.02 -19.48 -4.56
N SER A 180 -9.19 -19.73 -5.59
CA SER A 180 -9.48 -20.74 -6.60
C SER A 180 -9.18 -22.15 -6.08
N ASN A 181 -10.22 -22.87 -5.74
CA ASN A 181 -10.34 -24.35 -5.65
C ASN A 181 -9.62 -25.14 -4.54
N SER A 182 -8.83 -24.56 -3.66
CA SER A 182 -8.43 -25.26 -2.43
C SER A 182 -8.42 -24.29 -1.26
N ASN A 183 -9.26 -24.54 -0.27
CA ASN A 183 -9.31 -23.74 0.95
C ASN A 183 -8.06 -23.88 1.82
N TYR A 184 -7.05 -24.64 1.36
CA TYR A 184 -5.90 -25.02 2.15
C TYR A 184 -4.62 -24.92 1.33
N ILE A 185 -3.59 -24.33 1.90
CA ILE A 185 -2.24 -24.29 1.38
C ILE A 185 -1.37 -25.14 2.31
N SER A 186 -0.68 -26.11 1.77
CA SER A 186 0.13 -27.04 2.56
C SER A 186 1.53 -26.51 2.81
N GLN A 187 2.06 -25.73 1.85
CA GLN A 187 3.45 -25.24 1.87
C GLN A 187 3.55 -23.83 1.27
N ILE A 188 4.62 -23.11 1.60
CA ILE A 188 4.86 -21.76 1.09
C ILE A 188 5.13 -21.76 -0.42
N GLU A 189 5.64 -22.86 -0.96
CA GLU A 189 5.87 -23.05 -2.39
C GLU A 189 4.58 -22.93 -3.20
N GLU A 190 3.47 -23.49 -2.71
CA GLU A 190 2.15 -23.34 -3.36
C GLU A 190 1.70 -21.88 -3.43
N ILE A 191 2.18 -21.03 -2.51
CA ILE A 191 1.92 -19.61 -2.54
C ILE A 191 2.63 -18.96 -3.72
N TYR A 192 3.89 -19.34 -3.96
CA TYR A 192 4.66 -18.85 -5.10
C TYR A 192 4.06 -19.32 -6.42
N ASP A 193 3.66 -20.57 -6.53
CA ASP A 193 3.01 -21.12 -7.73
C ASP A 193 1.70 -20.39 -8.04
N LYS A 194 0.90 -20.10 -7.03
CA LYS A 194 -0.33 -19.32 -7.18
C LYS A 194 -0.10 -17.86 -7.53
N LEU A 195 1.06 -17.31 -7.19
CA LEU A 195 1.47 -15.97 -7.57
C LEU A 195 2.08 -15.92 -8.98
N GLY A 196 2.47 -17.07 -9.56
CA GLY A 196 3.04 -17.15 -10.91
C GLY A 196 2.27 -16.31 -11.94
N PRO A 197 0.94 -16.48 -12.09
CA PRO A 197 0.13 -15.68 -13.02
C PRO A 197 0.10 -14.18 -12.69
N VAL A 198 0.49 -13.79 -11.47
CA VAL A 198 0.51 -12.40 -11.02
C VAL A 198 1.87 -11.75 -11.28
N THR A 199 2.92 -12.54 -11.53
CA THR A 199 4.27 -12.04 -11.82
C THR A 199 4.34 -11.23 -13.11
N ASP A 200 3.43 -11.43 -14.05
CA ASP A 200 3.30 -10.63 -15.28
C ASP A 200 3.02 -9.14 -15.00
N TYR A 201 2.60 -8.81 -13.76
CA TYR A 201 2.44 -7.42 -13.31
C TYR A 201 3.74 -6.76 -12.88
N PHE A 202 4.79 -7.53 -12.69
CA PHE A 202 6.11 -7.03 -12.30
C PHE A 202 6.98 -6.77 -13.54
N GLY A 203 7.94 -5.86 -13.38
CA GLY A 203 8.78 -5.43 -14.50
C GLY A 203 8.14 -4.41 -15.43
N PHE A 204 6.87 -4.01 -15.21
CA PHE A 204 6.23 -2.94 -15.96
C PHE A 204 6.20 -1.64 -15.16
N THR A 205 6.47 -0.54 -15.85
CA THR A 205 6.29 0.78 -15.24
C THR A 205 4.81 1.15 -15.22
N SER A 206 4.34 1.61 -14.06
CA SER A 206 3.01 2.19 -13.92
C SER A 206 2.94 3.64 -14.41
N PHE A 207 4.07 4.21 -14.84
CA PHE A 207 4.23 5.61 -15.17
C PHE A 207 4.76 5.76 -16.59
N LYS A 208 4.32 6.82 -17.28
CA LYS A 208 4.99 7.24 -18.52
C LYS A 208 6.39 7.73 -18.17
N LYS A 209 7.35 7.55 -19.05
CA LYS A 209 8.75 7.97 -18.85
C LYS A 209 8.87 9.43 -18.35
N ARG A 210 8.11 10.34 -18.94
CA ARG A 210 8.10 11.76 -18.53
C ARG A 210 7.57 11.95 -17.11
N GLU A 211 6.48 11.25 -16.75
CA GLU A 211 5.89 11.31 -15.41
C GLU A 211 6.90 10.82 -14.36
N TRP A 212 7.57 9.70 -14.67
CA TRP A 212 8.58 9.13 -13.77
C TRP A 212 9.77 10.05 -13.52
N ILE A 213 10.28 10.70 -14.57
CA ILE A 213 11.39 11.68 -14.44
C ILE A 213 11.00 12.82 -13.49
N LEU A 214 9.78 13.34 -13.59
CA LEU A 214 9.31 14.41 -12.70
C LEU A 214 9.21 13.93 -11.25
N ILE A 215 8.66 12.73 -11.04
CA ILE A 215 8.56 12.11 -9.72
C ILE A 215 9.97 11.90 -9.12
N LEU A 216 10.89 11.34 -9.91
CA LEU A 216 12.25 11.04 -9.47
C LEU A 216 13.02 12.34 -9.09
N ASN A 217 12.89 13.40 -9.88
CA ASN A 217 13.50 14.70 -9.57
C ASN A 217 12.98 15.22 -8.23
N ASP A 218 11.67 15.15 -7.97
CA ASP A 218 11.10 15.60 -6.71
C ASP A 218 11.58 14.73 -5.52
N ILE A 219 11.73 13.42 -5.73
CA ILE A 219 12.30 12.50 -4.72
C ILE A 219 13.75 12.88 -4.41
N ILE A 220 14.59 13.09 -5.42
CA ILE A 220 16.00 13.47 -5.26
C ILE A 220 16.13 14.78 -4.49
N GLN A 221 15.29 15.76 -4.75
CA GLN A 221 15.30 17.03 -4.02
C GLN A 221 15.02 16.86 -2.51
N ILE A 222 14.11 15.94 -2.14
CA ILE A 222 13.74 15.70 -0.74
C ILE A 222 14.79 14.85 -0.03
N TYR A 223 15.36 13.89 -0.74
CA TYR A 223 16.29 12.90 -0.20
C TYR A 223 17.70 13.06 -0.76
N SER A 224 18.16 14.33 -0.88
CA SER A 224 19.49 14.66 -1.43
C SER A 224 20.68 13.97 -0.75
N ASN A 225 20.50 13.47 0.46
CA ASN A 225 21.53 12.75 1.23
C ASN A 225 21.49 11.22 1.06
N ILE A 226 20.64 10.71 0.17
CA ILE A 226 20.55 9.27 -0.09
C ILE A 226 21.20 8.99 -1.44
N ASP A 227 22.22 8.13 -1.44
CA ASP A 227 22.79 7.62 -2.68
C ASP A 227 21.78 6.69 -3.36
N PHE A 228 21.32 7.09 -4.53
CA PHE A 228 20.38 6.34 -5.38
C PHE A 228 21.14 5.46 -6.39
N ILE A 229 22.23 4.85 -5.97
CA ILE A 229 23.05 3.95 -6.83
C ILE A 229 22.43 2.56 -6.89
#